data_45d7f7103e47f4e41e07baa4bac24267
#
_entry.id   45d7f7103e47f4e41e07baa4bac24267
#
_cell.length_a   1.000
_cell.length_b   1.000
_cell.length_c   1.000
_cell.angle_alpha   90.00
_cell.angle_beta   90.00
_cell.angle_gamma   90.00
#
_symmetry.space_group_name_H-M   'P 1'
#
loop_
_entity.id
_entity.type
_entity.pdbx_description
1 polymer ?
#
loop_
_entity_poly.entity_id
_entity_poly.type
_entity_poly.pdbx_seq_one_letter_code
_entity_poly.pdbx_strand_id
1 'polypeptide(L)'
;MEGLNNAAMLGSNMIIIVNDNDQSIAENHGGLYKGLKELRDTNGESPDNIFKAMGLEYYYLGDGHDVSALIKLFTSVKDIDRAVVLHIHTIKGKGLKYAEENKEYWHAGGPFHIEDGSPKGPGWPVNETVRESV
;
A
#
# COMPACT_ATOMS: atom_id res chain seq x y z
N MET A 1 -3.89 15.13 1.35
CA MET A 1 -3.14 15.99 0.40
C MET A 1 -2.57 17.24 1.08
N GLU A 2 -3.34 17.95 1.90
CA GLU A 2 -2.89 19.16 2.63
C GLU A 2 -1.66 18.91 3.51
N GLY A 3 -1.64 17.80 4.27
CA GLY A 3 -0.50 17.41 5.09
C GLY A 3 0.79 17.19 4.29
N LEU A 4 0.71 16.58 3.09
CA LEU A 4 1.87 16.40 2.22
C LEU A 4 2.40 17.73 1.69
N ASN A 5 1.50 18.61 1.24
CA ASN A 5 1.86 19.95 0.79
C ASN A 5 2.55 20.75 1.91
N ASN A 6 2.02 20.68 3.13
CA ASN A 6 2.63 21.34 4.28
C ASN A 6 4.00 20.73 4.65
N ALA A 7 4.14 19.40 4.59
CA ALA A 7 5.41 18.72 4.85
C ALA A 7 6.52 19.17 3.90
N ALA A 8 6.19 19.40 2.61
CA ALA A 8 7.12 19.92 1.63
C ALA A 8 7.60 21.35 1.97
N MET A 9 6.72 22.18 2.56
CA MET A 9 7.02 23.57 2.92
C MET A 9 7.81 23.71 4.22
N LEU A 10 7.66 22.75 5.16
CA LEU A 10 8.28 22.84 6.49
C LEU A 10 9.80 22.66 6.49
N GLY A 11 10.40 22.13 5.42
CA GLY A 11 11.83 21.88 5.34
C GLY A 11 12.38 20.93 6.42
N SER A 12 11.52 20.03 6.95
CA SER A 12 11.90 19.04 7.95
C SER A 12 12.44 17.77 7.29
N ASN A 13 13.24 17.01 8.03
CA ASN A 13 13.78 15.70 7.61
C ASN A 13 12.76 14.56 7.76
N MET A 14 11.51 14.79 7.41
CA MET A 14 10.43 13.83 7.57
C MET A 14 10.51 12.72 6.53
N ILE A 15 10.41 11.46 6.97
CA ILE A 15 10.24 10.30 6.09
C ILE A 15 8.75 9.95 6.07
N ILE A 16 8.13 10.07 4.90
CA ILE A 16 6.71 9.81 4.66
C ILE A 16 6.60 8.48 3.92
N ILE A 17 5.93 7.50 4.53
CA ILE A 17 5.75 6.19 3.92
C ILE A 17 4.36 6.12 3.29
N VAL A 18 4.31 5.88 1.98
CA VAL A 18 3.10 5.52 1.24
C VAL A 18 3.11 4.01 1.06
N ASN A 19 2.40 3.29 1.95
CA ASN A 19 2.19 1.86 1.80
C ASN A 19 1.04 1.63 0.81
N ASP A 20 1.39 1.36 -0.43
CA ASP A 20 0.44 1.18 -1.52
C ASP A 20 0.22 -0.30 -1.80
N ASN A 21 -0.97 -0.79 -1.45
CA ASN A 21 -1.43 -2.15 -1.74
C ASN A 21 -2.66 -2.18 -2.68
N ASP A 22 -2.96 -1.04 -3.34
CA ASP A 22 -4.06 -0.85 -4.26
C ASP A 22 -5.46 -1.06 -3.66
N GLN A 23 -5.55 -1.14 -2.34
CA GLN A 23 -6.78 -1.46 -1.62
C GLN A 23 -6.97 -0.53 -0.42
N SER A 24 -8.25 -0.19 -0.18
CA SER A 24 -8.68 0.18 1.18
C SER A 24 -9.47 -0.99 1.78
N ILE A 25 -10.79 -0.91 1.92
CA ILE A 25 -11.63 -2.11 2.13
C ILE A 25 -11.77 -2.82 0.79
N ALA A 26 -12.33 -2.14 -0.22
CA ALA A 26 -12.40 -2.56 -1.62
C ALA A 26 -11.26 -1.93 -2.45
N GLU A 27 -11.26 -2.15 -3.76
CA GLU A 27 -10.35 -1.49 -4.68
C GLU A 27 -10.49 0.04 -4.62
N ASN A 28 -9.37 0.72 -4.68
CA ASN A 28 -9.32 2.16 -4.66
C ASN A 28 -9.67 2.75 -6.03
N HIS A 29 -10.45 3.85 -6.02
CA HIS A 29 -10.82 4.60 -7.22
C HIS A 29 -10.48 6.09 -7.08
N GLY A 30 -10.33 6.77 -8.22
CA GLY A 30 -10.08 8.21 -8.28
C GLY A 30 -8.68 8.58 -8.78
N GLY A 31 -8.48 9.88 -8.98
CA GLY A 31 -7.28 10.40 -9.64
C GLY A 31 -5.97 10.10 -8.91
N LEU A 32 -5.96 10.16 -7.58
CA LEU A 32 -4.78 9.82 -6.78
C LEU A 32 -4.35 8.36 -7.01
N TYR A 33 -5.30 7.43 -6.96
CA TYR A 33 -5.00 6.01 -7.12
C TYR A 33 -4.57 5.65 -8.54
N LYS A 34 -5.10 6.38 -9.53
CA LYS A 34 -4.66 6.28 -10.92
C LYS A 34 -3.19 6.68 -11.06
N GLY A 35 -2.79 7.77 -10.42
CA GLY A 35 -1.40 8.22 -10.38
C GLY A 35 -0.49 7.24 -9.62
N LEU A 36 -0.94 6.68 -8.49
CA LEU A 36 -0.17 5.65 -7.76
C LEU A 36 0.01 4.38 -8.62
N LYS A 37 -1.06 3.95 -9.31
CA LYS A 37 -0.97 2.81 -10.23
C LYS A 37 0.04 3.06 -11.34
N GLU A 38 0.03 4.23 -11.96
CA GLU A 38 0.99 4.60 -13.00
C GLU A 38 2.43 4.61 -12.47
N LEU A 39 2.64 5.11 -11.26
CA LEU A 39 3.94 5.05 -10.60
C LEU A 39 4.39 3.60 -10.34
N ARG A 40 3.48 2.69 -9.97
CA ARG A 40 3.80 1.25 -9.87
C ARG A 40 4.17 0.65 -11.21
N ASP A 41 3.35 0.88 -12.23
CA ASP A 41 3.51 0.31 -13.58
C ASP A 41 4.82 0.78 -14.24
N THR A 42 5.30 1.97 -13.90
CA THR A 42 6.55 2.57 -14.41
C THR A 42 7.73 2.42 -13.44
N ASN A 43 7.61 1.60 -12.40
CA ASN A 43 8.64 1.44 -11.36
C ASN A 43 9.11 2.80 -10.75
N GLY A 44 8.16 3.72 -10.56
CA GLY A 44 8.40 5.04 -10.00
C GLY A 44 8.91 6.11 -10.99
N GLU A 45 9.05 5.76 -12.26
CA GLU A 45 9.70 6.64 -13.28
C GLU A 45 8.70 7.52 -14.05
N SER A 46 7.37 7.44 -13.75
CA SER A 46 6.41 8.32 -14.42
C SER A 46 6.76 9.80 -14.23
N PRO A 47 6.70 10.62 -15.30
CA PRO A 47 6.83 12.05 -15.19
C PRO A 47 5.66 12.70 -14.40
N ASP A 48 4.49 12.07 -14.40
CA ASP A 48 3.30 12.51 -13.66
C ASP A 48 3.36 12.02 -12.21
N ASN A 49 4.28 12.59 -11.43
CA ASN A 49 4.48 12.25 -10.05
C ASN A 49 4.03 13.37 -9.12
N ILE A 50 2.87 13.18 -8.47
CA ILE A 50 2.26 14.15 -7.57
C ILE A 50 3.15 14.54 -6.39
N PHE A 51 3.99 13.62 -5.89
CA PHE A 51 4.90 13.88 -4.78
C PHE A 51 6.04 14.82 -5.22
N LYS A 52 6.63 14.52 -6.38
CA LYS A 52 7.64 15.41 -6.99
C LYS A 52 7.06 16.78 -7.35
N ALA A 53 5.81 16.83 -7.83
CA ALA A 53 5.11 18.09 -8.14
C ALA A 53 4.87 18.95 -6.89
N MET A 54 4.79 18.38 -5.70
CA MET A 54 4.73 19.10 -4.42
C MET A 54 6.10 19.51 -3.87
N GLY A 55 7.20 19.16 -4.55
CA GLY A 55 8.56 19.44 -4.09
C GLY A 55 9.14 18.42 -3.12
N LEU A 56 8.51 17.26 -2.96
CA LEU A 56 9.00 16.15 -2.13
C LEU A 56 10.01 15.31 -2.92
N GLU A 57 11.05 14.85 -2.25
CA GLU A 57 11.94 13.84 -2.81
C GLU A 57 11.23 12.47 -2.77
N TYR A 58 11.36 11.71 -3.84
CA TYR A 58 10.53 10.50 -4.04
C TYR A 58 11.39 9.29 -4.39
N TYR A 59 11.13 8.20 -3.68
CA TYR A 59 11.72 6.89 -3.90
C TYR A 59 10.63 5.83 -4.01
N TYR A 60 10.83 4.87 -4.90
CA TYR A 60 9.90 3.76 -5.10
C TYR A 60 10.54 2.42 -4.76
N LEU A 61 9.77 1.55 -4.12
CA LEU A 61 10.14 0.15 -3.86
C LEU A 61 9.02 -0.78 -4.32
N GLY A 62 9.29 -1.56 -5.37
CA GLY A 62 8.31 -2.45 -6.01
C GLY A 62 7.97 -3.70 -5.20
N ASP A 63 8.83 -4.14 -4.28
CA ASP A 63 8.54 -5.24 -3.36
C ASP A 63 8.75 -4.82 -1.90
N GLY A 64 7.68 -4.36 -1.28
CA GLY A 64 7.65 -3.97 0.13
C GLY A 64 7.65 -5.14 1.11
N HIS A 65 7.69 -6.39 0.63
CA HIS A 65 7.84 -7.58 1.47
C HIS A 65 9.31 -8.05 1.55
N ASP A 66 10.19 -7.51 0.71
CA ASP A 66 11.64 -7.74 0.82
C ASP A 66 12.24 -6.85 1.92
N VAL A 67 12.44 -7.46 3.10
CA VAL A 67 13.02 -6.78 4.28
C VAL A 67 14.42 -6.24 3.98
N SER A 68 15.22 -6.94 3.19
CA SER A 68 16.57 -6.51 2.85
C SER A 68 16.56 -5.26 1.96
N ALA A 69 15.64 -5.19 1.00
CA ALA A 69 15.43 -4.02 0.16
C ALA A 69 14.90 -2.84 0.98
N LEU A 70 13.97 -3.07 1.91
CA LEU A 70 13.49 -2.05 2.85
C LEU A 70 14.63 -1.45 3.68
N ILE A 71 15.47 -2.29 4.28
CA ILE A 71 16.63 -1.82 5.08
C ILE A 71 17.55 -0.96 4.22
N LYS A 72 17.85 -1.36 3.00
CA LYS A 72 18.69 -0.58 2.06
C LYS A 72 18.03 0.77 1.75
N LEU A 73 16.74 0.77 1.44
CA LEU A 73 16.00 2.00 1.14
C LEU A 73 16.03 2.98 2.33
N PHE A 74 15.65 2.52 3.53
CA PHE A 74 15.69 3.37 4.72
C PHE A 74 17.09 3.87 5.05
N THR A 75 18.11 3.03 4.89
CA THR A 75 19.49 3.42 5.11
C THR A 75 19.93 4.52 4.14
N SER A 76 19.46 4.49 2.90
CA SER A 76 19.82 5.49 1.89
C SER A 76 19.19 6.87 2.13
N VAL A 77 18.08 6.94 2.88
CA VAL A 77 17.32 8.18 3.07
C VAL A 77 17.39 8.75 4.50
N LYS A 78 17.83 7.97 5.47
CA LYS A 78 17.75 8.31 6.90
C LYS A 78 18.47 9.62 7.29
N ASP A 79 19.47 10.03 6.52
CA ASP A 79 20.30 11.22 6.78
C ASP A 79 19.98 12.39 5.83
N ILE A 80 18.91 12.27 5.02
CA ILE A 80 18.45 13.36 4.15
C ILE A 80 17.81 14.45 5.02
N ASP A 81 18.17 15.69 4.79
CA ASP A 81 17.75 16.86 5.59
C ASP A 81 16.47 17.55 5.09
N ARG A 82 15.70 16.88 4.26
CA ARG A 82 14.42 17.35 3.71
C ARG A 82 13.37 16.24 3.71
N ALA A 83 12.11 16.60 3.51
CA ALA A 83 11.03 15.63 3.47
C ALA A 83 11.15 14.71 2.25
N VAL A 84 11.09 13.40 2.51
CA VAL A 84 11.14 12.36 1.47
C VAL A 84 9.89 11.50 1.52
N VAL A 85 9.46 11.01 0.36
CA VAL A 85 8.38 10.03 0.22
C VAL A 85 8.96 8.70 -0.21
N LEU A 86 8.67 7.67 0.58
CA LEU A 86 8.93 6.28 0.23
C LEU A 86 7.62 5.63 -0.21
N HIS A 87 7.43 5.44 -1.51
CA HIS A 87 6.29 4.73 -2.07
C HIS A 87 6.64 3.25 -2.15
N ILE A 88 6.03 2.47 -1.26
CA ILE A 88 6.32 1.05 -1.07
C ILE A 88 5.11 0.25 -1.53
N HIS A 89 5.29 -0.55 -2.57
CA HIS A 89 4.23 -1.44 -3.06
C HIS A 89 4.19 -2.72 -2.22
N THR A 90 3.01 -3.06 -1.74
CA THR A 90 2.77 -4.28 -0.97
C THR A 90 1.56 -5.04 -1.51
N ILE A 91 1.42 -6.29 -1.11
CA ILE A 91 0.27 -7.14 -1.45
C ILE A 91 -0.55 -7.32 -0.19
N LYS A 92 -1.80 -6.86 -0.18
CA LYS A 92 -2.73 -7.08 0.92
C LYS A 92 -2.98 -8.57 1.12
N GLY A 93 -2.83 -9.05 2.35
CA GLY A 93 -2.99 -10.47 2.69
C GLY A 93 -1.77 -11.35 2.39
N LYS A 94 -0.64 -10.76 2.01
CA LYS A 94 0.59 -11.49 1.64
C LYS A 94 0.98 -12.55 2.66
N GLY A 95 1.22 -13.78 2.15
CA GLY A 95 1.60 -14.94 2.95
C GLY A 95 0.43 -15.84 3.33
N LEU A 96 -0.82 -15.40 3.13
CA LEU A 96 -2.01 -16.24 3.27
C LEU A 96 -2.75 -16.32 1.93
N LYS A 97 -2.68 -17.46 1.26
CA LYS A 97 -3.25 -17.68 -0.08
C LYS A 97 -4.70 -17.18 -0.19
N TYR A 98 -5.55 -17.57 0.73
CA TYR A 98 -6.96 -17.17 0.74
C TYR A 98 -7.16 -15.65 0.82
N ALA A 99 -6.31 -14.94 1.57
CA ALA A 99 -6.37 -13.50 1.69
C ALA A 99 -5.80 -12.78 0.46
N GLU A 100 -4.81 -13.36 -0.21
CA GLU A 100 -4.30 -12.83 -1.49
C GLU A 100 -5.33 -12.97 -2.62
N GLU A 101 -6.12 -14.07 -2.61
CA GLU A 101 -7.16 -14.36 -3.60
C GLU A 101 -8.44 -13.55 -3.39
N ASN A 102 -8.80 -13.23 -2.12
CA ASN A 102 -10.00 -12.46 -1.79
C ASN A 102 -9.73 -11.40 -0.71
N LYS A 103 -9.04 -10.34 -1.11
CA LYS A 103 -8.52 -9.29 -0.23
C LYS A 103 -9.59 -8.52 0.53
N GLU A 104 -10.76 -8.34 -0.07
CA GLU A 104 -11.88 -7.63 0.53
C GLU A 104 -12.54 -8.45 1.63
N TYR A 105 -12.85 -9.71 1.35
CA TYR A 105 -13.42 -10.64 2.31
C TYR A 105 -12.55 -10.81 3.55
N TRP A 106 -11.21 -10.86 3.36
CA TRP A 106 -10.25 -11.03 4.43
C TRP A 106 -9.84 -9.73 5.15
N HIS A 107 -10.40 -8.59 4.76
CA HIS A 107 -10.06 -7.30 5.40
C HIS A 107 -10.38 -7.27 6.90
N ALA A 108 -11.47 -7.87 7.31
CA ALA A 108 -11.94 -7.92 8.69
C ALA A 108 -12.40 -9.34 9.09
N GLY A 109 -11.62 -10.36 8.71
CA GLY A 109 -11.93 -11.75 8.98
C GLY A 109 -11.86 -12.10 10.47
N GLY A 110 -12.70 -13.05 10.91
CA GLY A 110 -12.65 -13.67 12.22
C GLY A 110 -11.76 -14.93 12.26
N PRO A 111 -11.90 -15.79 13.28
CA PRO A 111 -11.23 -17.09 13.33
C PRO A 111 -11.63 -17.98 12.14
N PHE A 112 -10.66 -18.72 11.59
CA PHE A 112 -10.87 -19.55 10.41
C PHE A 112 -10.14 -20.91 10.53
N HIS A 113 -10.49 -21.85 9.67
CA HIS A 113 -9.79 -23.12 9.50
C HIS A 113 -8.57 -22.92 8.59
N ILE A 114 -7.39 -23.33 9.05
CA ILE A 114 -6.12 -23.09 8.32
C ILE A 114 -6.09 -23.92 7.02
N GLU A 115 -6.74 -25.06 7.01
CA GLU A 115 -6.73 -26.05 5.95
C GLU A 115 -7.41 -25.54 4.67
N ASP A 116 -8.52 -24.79 4.82
CA ASP A 116 -9.37 -24.39 3.70
C ASP A 116 -9.80 -22.92 3.73
N GLY A 117 -9.44 -22.17 4.79
CA GLY A 117 -9.81 -20.76 4.95
C GLY A 117 -11.27 -20.55 5.35
N SER A 118 -12.05 -21.59 5.65
CA SER A 118 -13.46 -21.46 6.03
C SER A 118 -13.63 -20.83 7.42
N PRO A 119 -14.69 -20.01 7.63
CA PRO A 119 -14.96 -19.36 8.91
C PRO A 119 -15.20 -20.33 10.06
N LYS A 120 -14.68 -20.02 11.26
CA LYS A 120 -14.94 -20.74 12.52
C LYS A 120 -16.05 -20.09 13.36
N GLY A 121 -17.12 -19.62 12.75
CA GLY A 121 -18.23 -19.02 13.49
C GLY A 121 -18.73 -17.70 12.92
N PRO A 122 -19.68 -17.03 13.61
CA PRO A 122 -20.21 -15.75 13.15
C PRO A 122 -19.19 -14.62 13.27
N GLY A 123 -19.34 -13.59 12.46
CA GLY A 123 -18.49 -12.38 12.50
C GLY A 123 -17.64 -12.16 11.26
N TRP A 124 -17.71 -13.04 10.27
CA TRP A 124 -17.14 -12.78 8.96
C TRP A 124 -18.04 -11.84 8.15
N PRO A 125 -17.47 -10.98 7.30
CA PRO A 125 -18.26 -10.16 6.40
C PRO A 125 -19.17 -11.04 5.56
N VAL A 126 -20.47 -10.74 5.56
CA VAL A 126 -21.42 -11.42 4.67
C VAL A 126 -21.26 -10.81 3.29
N ASN A 127 -20.38 -11.35 2.50
CA ASN A 127 -20.28 -10.98 1.08
C ASN A 127 -21.35 -11.77 0.33
N GLU A 128 -22.32 -11.08 -0.28
CA GLU A 128 -23.41 -11.72 -1.04
C GLU A 128 -22.89 -12.60 -2.18
N THR A 129 -21.72 -12.29 -2.71
CA THR A 129 -21.05 -13.08 -3.78
C THR A 129 -20.64 -14.48 -3.35
N VAL A 130 -20.47 -14.75 -2.06
CA VAL A 130 -20.09 -16.09 -1.53
C VAL A 130 -21.34 -16.96 -1.31
N ARG A 131 -22.55 -16.36 -1.24
CA ARG A 131 -23.80 -17.12 -1.07
C ARG A 131 -24.22 -17.93 -2.30
N GLU A 132 -23.73 -17.59 -3.47
CA GLU A 132 -24.08 -18.28 -4.72
C GLU A 132 -23.15 -19.44 -5.08
N SER A 133 -22.14 -19.73 -4.25
CA SER A 133 -21.11 -20.75 -4.52
C SER A 133 -21.13 -21.94 -3.56
N VAL A 134 -22.19 -22.08 -2.73
CA VAL A 134 -22.36 -23.21 -1.78
C VAL A 134 -23.66 -23.93 -2.06
#